data_91232557ebaba9e764af19407284645f
#
_entry.id   91232557ebaba9e764af19407284645f
#
_cell.length_a   1.000
_cell.length_b   1.000
_cell.length_c   1.000
_cell.angle_alpha   90.00
_cell.angle_beta   90.00
_cell.angle_gamma   90.00
#
_symmetry.space_group_name_H-M   'P 1'
#
loop_
_entity.id
_entity.type
_entity.pdbx_description
1 polymer ?
#
loop_
_entity_poly.entity_id
_entity_poly.type
_entity_poly.pdbx_seq_one_letter_code
_entity_poly.pdbx_strand_id
1 'polypeptide(L)'
;MDGGRLKDAVLPILIFVIVTLIGISAGRLLRDRKKRYFAACEYWVFLPDEVLPGQDGVMTYVVGNNPHGRPIGPREGILFSDVRLHVALVLRAKNPHVFRPDLFGGNVEISKETLAALPRAASLAKVRYASDVPLSDNRHLQFMPHLADAYAQLGNAVAVYDAVTEQLWTRDEFHALVGADRDAARPEMQVRIVWESTGTHSQAFSKGLIKQGMPEIISAEAQSDLEALLLTLITEAAHTIFRRGSMQDVERVACYGDTFELTLQPERDGKRVINVVRIQAT
;
A
#
# COMPACT_ATOMS: atom_id res chain seq x y z
N MET A 1 -10.27 41.50 56.74
CA MET A 1 -11.06 40.31 56.40
C MET A 1 -10.84 39.97 54.93
N ASP A 2 -10.08 39.22 54.74
CA ASP A 2 -9.60 37.96 54.15
C ASP A 2 -9.84 37.76 52.60
N GLY A 3 -9.54 38.83 51.85
CA GLY A 3 -9.56 38.69 50.36
C GLY A 3 -8.19 38.24 49.76
N GLY A 4 -7.14 38.14 50.54
CA GLY A 4 -5.80 37.77 50.06
C GLY A 4 -5.60 36.26 49.87
N ARG A 5 -6.06 35.45 50.80
CA ARG A 5 -5.83 34.00 50.83
C ARG A 5 -6.51 33.23 49.71
N LEU A 6 -7.63 33.75 49.17
CA LEU A 6 -8.34 33.07 48.06
C LEU A 6 -7.57 33.22 46.74
N LYS A 7 -6.89 34.35 46.50
CA LYS A 7 -6.12 34.59 45.28
C LYS A 7 -4.87 33.72 45.21
N ASP A 8 -4.22 33.47 46.36
CA ASP A 8 -2.97 32.70 46.43
C ASP A 8 -3.20 31.21 46.18
N ALA A 9 -4.39 30.69 46.42
CA ALA A 9 -4.75 29.28 46.11
C ALA A 9 -5.29 29.09 44.70
N VAL A 10 -5.93 30.07 44.10
CA VAL A 10 -6.54 29.97 42.77
C VAL A 10 -5.47 29.92 41.66
N LEU A 11 -4.40 30.69 41.79
CA LEU A 11 -3.34 30.78 40.78
C LEU A 11 -2.60 29.44 40.56
N PRO A 12 -2.15 28.70 41.59
CA PRO A 12 -1.52 27.39 41.43
C PRO A 12 -2.46 26.35 40.81
N ILE A 13 -3.75 26.37 41.18
CA ILE A 13 -4.76 25.44 40.61
C ILE A 13 -4.98 25.74 39.13
N LEU A 14 -5.07 27.02 38.76
CA LEU A 14 -5.25 27.41 37.35
C LEU A 14 -4.03 26.99 36.50
N ILE A 15 -2.82 27.20 37.01
CA ILE A 15 -1.57 26.78 36.34
C ILE A 15 -1.54 25.26 36.18
N PHE A 16 -1.90 24.50 37.22
CA PHE A 16 -1.95 23.03 37.15
C PHE A 16 -2.95 22.55 36.10
N VAL A 17 -4.15 23.14 36.05
CA VAL A 17 -5.18 22.79 35.05
C VAL A 17 -4.69 23.11 33.62
N ILE A 18 -4.07 24.26 33.39
CA ILE A 18 -3.53 24.66 32.09
C ILE A 18 -2.40 23.71 31.66
N VAL A 19 -1.45 23.39 32.53
CA VAL A 19 -0.35 22.45 32.24
C VAL A 19 -0.88 21.05 31.93
N THR A 20 -1.89 20.59 32.68
CA THR A 20 -2.53 19.29 32.46
C THR A 20 -3.27 19.24 31.10
N LEU A 21 -4.01 20.31 30.76
CA LEU A 21 -4.69 20.42 29.46
C LEU A 21 -3.71 20.48 28.28
N ILE A 22 -2.61 21.22 28.42
CA ILE A 22 -1.54 21.26 27.42
C ILE A 22 -0.89 19.88 27.28
N GLY A 23 -0.61 19.19 28.38
CA GLY A 23 -0.03 17.85 28.41
C GLY A 23 -0.95 16.81 27.73
N ILE A 24 -2.26 16.88 28.02
CA ILE A 24 -3.26 15.99 27.39
C ILE A 24 -3.40 16.29 25.89
N SER A 25 -3.42 17.56 25.50
CA SER A 25 -3.51 17.99 24.10
C SER A 25 -2.25 17.63 23.32
N ALA A 26 -1.06 17.85 23.88
CA ALA A 26 0.21 17.44 23.30
C ALA A 26 0.32 15.90 23.20
N GLY A 27 -0.12 15.18 24.22
CA GLY A 27 -0.16 13.71 24.23
C GLY A 27 -1.12 13.15 23.17
N ARG A 28 -2.27 13.79 22.94
CA ARG A 28 -3.20 13.43 21.84
C ARG A 28 -2.60 13.73 20.48
N LEU A 29 -2.02 14.92 20.26
CA LEU A 29 -1.33 15.29 19.03
C LEU A 29 -0.14 14.38 18.70
N LEU A 30 0.58 13.88 19.70
CA LEU A 30 1.67 12.92 19.53
C LEU A 30 1.16 11.50 19.32
N ARG A 31 0.00 11.13 19.89
CA ARG A 31 -0.60 9.80 19.75
C ARG A 31 -1.32 9.62 18.41
N ASP A 32 -1.88 10.68 17.83
CA ASP A 32 -2.57 10.67 16.54
C ASP A 32 -1.65 10.83 15.32
N ARG A 33 -0.35 11.05 15.52
CA ARG A 33 0.63 10.81 14.47
C ARG A 33 0.77 9.29 14.30
N LYS A 34 -0.24 8.63 13.67
CA LYS A 34 0.00 7.37 12.99
C LYS A 34 1.30 7.56 12.20
N LYS A 35 2.33 6.77 12.50
CA LYS A 35 3.59 6.81 11.76
C LYS A 35 3.24 6.67 10.29
N ARG A 36 3.23 7.77 9.58
CA ARG A 36 2.97 7.78 8.15
C ARG A 36 4.29 7.42 7.49
N TYR A 37 4.35 6.25 6.91
CA TYR A 37 5.51 5.86 6.13
C TYR A 37 5.55 6.71 4.86
N PHE A 38 6.74 7.12 4.47
CA PHE A 38 6.97 7.78 3.19
C PHE A 38 6.72 6.81 2.05
N ALA A 39 7.21 5.57 2.17
CA ALA A 39 6.93 4.49 1.24
C ALA A 39 6.63 3.21 2.00
N ALA A 40 5.70 2.41 1.50
CA ALA A 40 5.31 1.14 2.10
C ALA A 40 4.94 0.11 1.04
N CYS A 41 5.54 -1.08 1.14
CA CYS A 41 5.21 -2.26 0.36
C CYS A 41 5.11 -3.44 1.31
N GLU A 42 4.00 -4.20 1.29
CA GLU A 42 3.76 -5.28 2.24
C GLU A 42 3.00 -6.42 1.57
N TYR A 43 3.59 -7.63 1.65
CA TYR A 43 2.98 -8.88 1.19
C TYR A 43 2.75 -9.82 2.36
N TRP A 44 1.60 -10.51 2.35
CA TRP A 44 1.25 -11.57 3.28
C TRP A 44 1.21 -12.89 2.54
N VAL A 45 2.12 -13.79 2.86
CA VAL A 45 2.22 -15.10 2.25
C VAL A 45 1.66 -16.14 3.21
N PHE A 46 0.50 -16.69 2.91
CA PHE A 46 -0.22 -17.65 3.75
C PHE A 46 0.35 -19.06 3.58
N LEU A 47 0.98 -19.58 4.63
CA LEU A 47 1.70 -20.84 4.63
C LEU A 47 0.92 -21.96 5.31
N PRO A 48 0.97 -23.21 4.80
CA PRO A 48 0.32 -24.35 5.46
C PRO A 48 1.05 -24.77 6.74
N ASP A 49 2.34 -24.45 6.87
CA ASP A 49 3.18 -24.81 8.00
C ASP A 49 3.46 -23.63 8.93
N GLU A 50 3.86 -23.91 10.18
CA GLU A 50 4.21 -22.88 11.18
C GLU A 50 5.69 -22.47 11.14
N VAL A 51 6.37 -22.72 10.02
CA VAL A 51 7.80 -22.48 9.84
C VAL A 51 8.04 -21.71 8.54
N LEU A 52 8.95 -20.72 8.59
CA LEU A 52 9.40 -20.04 7.38
C LEU A 52 10.41 -20.91 6.60
N PRO A 53 10.40 -20.85 5.26
CA PRO A 53 11.49 -21.35 4.44
C PRO A 53 12.84 -20.80 4.89
N GLY A 54 13.89 -21.62 4.80
CA GLY A 54 15.24 -21.23 5.20
C GLY A 54 15.77 -20.07 4.38
N GLN A 55 16.47 -19.14 5.03
CA GLN A 55 16.96 -17.90 4.42
C GLN A 55 17.84 -18.15 3.19
N ASP A 56 18.75 -19.13 3.25
CA ASP A 56 19.64 -19.44 2.12
C ASP A 56 18.86 -19.92 0.89
N GLY A 57 17.81 -20.74 1.10
CA GLY A 57 16.92 -21.17 0.04
C GLY A 57 16.17 -20.00 -0.60
N VAL A 58 15.64 -19.09 0.24
CA VAL A 58 14.96 -17.89 -0.22
C VAL A 58 15.89 -16.99 -1.01
N MET A 59 17.10 -16.73 -0.52
CA MET A 59 18.10 -15.94 -1.24
C MET A 59 18.48 -16.56 -2.58
N THR A 60 18.75 -17.86 -2.60
CA THR A 60 19.08 -18.61 -3.83
C THR A 60 17.93 -18.52 -4.84
N TYR A 61 16.69 -18.68 -4.38
CA TYR A 61 15.51 -18.60 -5.23
C TYR A 61 15.34 -17.18 -5.83
N VAL A 62 15.45 -16.13 -5.02
CA VAL A 62 15.30 -14.73 -5.48
C VAL A 62 16.37 -14.38 -6.53
N VAL A 63 17.63 -14.77 -6.28
CA VAL A 63 18.72 -14.51 -7.21
C VAL A 63 18.56 -15.31 -8.52
N GLY A 64 18.21 -16.59 -8.41
CA GLY A 64 18.07 -17.48 -9.56
C GLY A 64 16.86 -17.15 -10.44
N ASN A 65 15.78 -16.65 -9.86
CA ASN A 65 14.55 -16.28 -10.57
C ASN A 65 14.42 -14.78 -10.83
N ASN A 66 15.47 -13.99 -10.55
CA ASN A 66 15.48 -12.58 -10.94
C ASN A 66 15.47 -12.47 -12.47
N PRO A 67 14.35 -12.10 -13.07
CA PRO A 67 14.25 -12.08 -14.51
C PRO A 67 15.10 -10.94 -15.06
N HIS A 68 15.86 -11.24 -16.12
CA HIS A 68 16.65 -10.29 -16.93
C HIS A 68 17.86 -9.65 -16.27
N GLY A 69 18.35 -10.18 -15.17
CA GLY A 69 19.49 -9.59 -14.50
C GLY A 69 19.26 -8.12 -14.13
N ARG A 70 17.99 -7.67 -14.00
CA ARG A 70 17.70 -6.36 -13.40
C ARG A 70 18.27 -6.38 -12.00
N PRO A 71 19.10 -5.41 -11.63
CA PRO A 71 19.69 -5.41 -10.30
C PRO A 71 18.58 -5.28 -9.24
N ILE A 72 18.39 -6.33 -8.46
CA ILE A 72 17.59 -6.32 -7.23
C ILE A 72 18.30 -5.47 -6.17
N GLY A 73 19.54 -5.13 -6.43
CA GLY A 73 20.40 -4.23 -5.68
C GLY A 73 21.74 -4.12 -6.40
N PRO A 74 22.64 -3.17 -6.05
CA PRO A 74 24.00 -3.16 -6.60
C PRO A 74 24.74 -4.44 -6.27
N ARG A 75 24.27 -5.13 -5.22
CA ARG A 75 24.54 -6.52 -4.88
C ARG A 75 23.27 -7.01 -4.19
N GLU A 76 22.73 -8.16 -4.55
CA GLU A 76 21.47 -8.72 -4.05
C GLU A 76 21.43 -8.76 -2.52
N GLY A 77 22.57 -9.06 -1.87
CA GLY A 77 22.68 -9.07 -0.42
C GLY A 77 22.42 -7.73 0.28
N ILE A 78 22.51 -6.61 -0.41
CA ILE A 78 22.27 -5.29 0.22
C ILE A 78 20.79 -5.10 0.53
N LEU A 79 19.87 -5.53 -0.33
CA LEU A 79 18.45 -5.42 -0.04
C LEU A 79 18.01 -6.35 1.08
N PHE A 80 18.61 -7.55 1.19
CA PHE A 80 18.36 -8.46 2.32
C PHE A 80 18.84 -7.89 3.66
N SER A 81 19.85 -7.04 3.66
CA SER A 81 20.38 -6.40 4.86
C SER A 81 19.83 -4.99 5.10
N ASP A 82 18.88 -4.52 4.27
CA ASP A 82 18.26 -3.21 4.42
C ASP A 82 17.39 -3.18 5.69
N VAL A 83 17.66 -2.24 6.57
CA VAL A 83 16.91 -2.05 7.84
C VAL A 83 15.43 -1.75 7.65
N ARG A 84 15.01 -1.39 6.43
CA ARG A 84 13.62 -1.14 6.05
C ARG A 84 12.87 -2.42 5.68
N LEU A 85 13.61 -3.51 5.40
CA LEU A 85 13.05 -4.83 5.14
C LEU A 85 12.78 -5.57 6.44
N HIS A 86 11.55 -6.02 6.62
CA HIS A 86 11.12 -6.82 7.76
C HIS A 86 10.41 -8.08 7.26
N VAL A 87 10.81 -9.23 7.82
CA VAL A 87 10.10 -10.49 7.62
C VAL A 87 9.68 -11.00 8.99
N ALA A 88 8.41 -11.30 9.16
CA ALA A 88 7.85 -11.80 10.41
C ALA A 88 6.96 -13.02 10.16
N LEU A 89 7.05 -14.01 11.05
CA LEU A 89 6.14 -15.15 11.10
C LEU A 89 4.96 -14.83 12.03
N VAL A 90 3.75 -14.89 11.51
CA VAL A 90 2.51 -14.71 12.28
C VAL A 90 1.79 -16.06 12.35
N LEU A 91 1.68 -16.63 13.54
CA LEU A 91 1.01 -17.92 13.75
C LEU A 91 -0.49 -17.72 13.88
N ARG A 92 -1.29 -18.55 13.19
CA ARG A 92 -2.74 -18.54 13.28
C ARG A 92 -3.23 -18.78 14.69
N ALA A 93 -2.62 -19.72 15.42
CA ALA A 93 -2.99 -20.04 16.79
C ALA A 93 -2.92 -18.81 17.73
N LYS A 94 -2.03 -17.84 17.45
CA LYS A 94 -1.87 -16.63 18.25
C LYS A 94 -2.63 -15.42 17.67
N ASN A 95 -2.91 -15.42 16.37
CA ASN A 95 -3.50 -14.29 15.65
C ASN A 95 -4.61 -14.74 14.68
N PRO A 96 -5.65 -15.43 15.14
CA PRO A 96 -6.66 -16.01 14.24
C PRO A 96 -7.41 -14.96 13.41
N HIS A 97 -7.49 -13.72 13.90
CA HIS A 97 -8.21 -12.63 13.24
C HIS A 97 -7.61 -12.21 11.89
N VAL A 98 -6.29 -12.37 11.67
CA VAL A 98 -5.65 -12.03 10.37
C VAL A 98 -5.85 -13.10 9.29
N PHE A 99 -6.43 -14.26 9.64
CA PHE A 99 -6.67 -15.37 8.71
C PHE A 99 -8.16 -15.50 8.32
N ARG A 100 -8.96 -14.52 8.65
CA ARG A 100 -10.40 -14.55 8.40
C ARG A 100 -10.69 -14.17 6.95
N PRO A 101 -11.46 -14.97 6.19
CA PRO A 101 -11.80 -14.68 4.80
C PRO A 101 -12.56 -13.36 4.61
N ASP A 102 -13.35 -12.93 5.62
CA ASP A 102 -14.12 -11.70 5.56
C ASP A 102 -13.26 -10.41 5.56
N LEU A 103 -11.99 -10.49 5.98
CA LEU A 103 -11.05 -9.37 5.85
C LEU A 103 -10.75 -9.02 4.38
N PHE A 104 -10.96 -9.96 3.47
CA PHE A 104 -10.65 -9.83 2.05
C PHE A 104 -11.90 -9.60 1.20
N GLY A 105 -13.10 -9.55 1.82
CA GLY A 105 -14.39 -9.58 1.13
C GLY A 105 -14.94 -8.24 0.66
N GLY A 106 -14.27 -7.11 0.93
CA GLY A 106 -14.85 -5.78 0.65
C GLY A 106 -14.87 -5.43 -0.85
N ASN A 107 -13.71 -5.06 -1.40
CA ASN A 107 -13.56 -4.54 -2.76
C ASN A 107 -12.62 -5.41 -3.62
N VAL A 108 -12.48 -6.69 -3.28
CA VAL A 108 -11.52 -7.58 -3.92
C VAL A 108 -12.27 -8.63 -4.72
N GLU A 109 -12.04 -8.70 -6.03
CA GLU A 109 -12.42 -9.83 -6.85
C GLU A 109 -11.53 -11.03 -6.50
N ILE A 110 -11.94 -11.78 -5.49
CA ILE A 110 -11.20 -12.96 -5.04
C ILE A 110 -11.93 -14.20 -5.52
N SER A 111 -11.18 -15.14 -6.08
CA SER A 111 -11.77 -16.43 -6.44
C SER A 111 -12.29 -17.16 -5.19
N LYS A 112 -13.40 -17.88 -5.33
CA LYS A 112 -13.96 -18.68 -4.23
C LYS A 112 -12.96 -19.73 -3.75
N GLU A 113 -12.14 -20.25 -4.67
CA GLU A 113 -11.10 -21.23 -4.42
C GLU A 113 -10.02 -20.66 -3.50
N THR A 114 -9.58 -19.44 -3.77
CA THR A 114 -8.56 -18.74 -2.94
C THR A 114 -9.11 -18.47 -1.53
N LEU A 115 -10.33 -17.99 -1.41
CA LEU A 115 -10.99 -17.81 -0.10
C LEU A 115 -11.13 -19.13 0.66
N ALA A 116 -11.51 -20.22 -0.03
CA ALA A 116 -11.64 -21.54 0.57
C ALA A 116 -10.28 -22.15 0.95
N ALA A 117 -9.18 -21.67 0.39
CA ALA A 117 -7.83 -22.12 0.73
C ALA A 117 -7.30 -21.49 2.04
N LEU A 118 -7.68 -20.25 2.36
CA LEU A 118 -7.18 -19.52 3.54
C LEU A 118 -7.31 -20.28 4.87
N PRO A 119 -8.39 -21.03 5.15
CA PRO A 119 -8.48 -21.86 6.35
C PRO A 119 -7.38 -22.91 6.48
N ARG A 120 -6.72 -23.33 5.42
CA ARG A 120 -5.62 -24.31 5.45
C ARG A 120 -4.28 -23.70 5.89
N ALA A 121 -4.13 -22.37 5.89
CA ALA A 121 -2.91 -21.74 6.35
C ALA A 121 -2.77 -21.87 7.87
N ALA A 122 -1.63 -22.36 8.35
CA ALA A 122 -1.28 -22.42 9.76
C ALA A 122 -0.49 -21.17 10.20
N SER A 123 0.18 -20.52 9.26
CA SER A 123 0.94 -19.30 9.51
C SER A 123 0.89 -18.33 8.31
N LEU A 124 1.51 -17.19 8.50
CA LEU A 124 1.64 -16.11 7.53
C LEU A 124 3.06 -15.55 7.61
N ALA A 125 3.79 -15.58 6.50
CA ALA A 125 5.01 -14.79 6.34
C ALA A 125 4.60 -13.36 5.95
N LYS A 126 4.83 -12.42 6.85
CA LYS A 126 4.62 -10.99 6.60
C LYS A 126 5.91 -10.38 6.10
N VAL A 127 5.96 -10.04 4.81
CA VAL A 127 7.13 -9.47 4.14
C VAL A 127 6.85 -8.00 3.91
N ARG A 128 7.59 -7.11 4.57
CA ARG A 128 7.33 -5.67 4.57
C ARG A 128 8.60 -4.87 4.30
N TYR A 129 8.48 -3.89 3.42
CA TYR A 129 9.47 -2.84 3.22
C TYR A 129 8.79 -1.50 3.53
N ALA A 130 9.34 -0.74 4.48
CA ALA A 130 8.76 0.54 4.88
C ALA A 130 9.84 1.56 5.17
N SER A 131 9.65 2.79 4.66
CA SER A 131 10.55 3.91 4.86
C SER A 131 9.78 5.11 5.40
N ASP A 132 10.34 5.76 6.42
CA ASP A 132 9.87 7.03 6.96
C ASP A 132 10.60 8.25 6.36
N VAL A 133 11.53 7.99 5.44
CA VAL A 133 12.29 8.99 4.68
C VAL A 133 12.16 8.74 3.18
N PRO A 134 12.38 9.75 2.32
CA PRO A 134 12.39 9.58 0.87
C PRO A 134 13.38 8.49 0.44
N LEU A 135 12.96 7.67 -0.51
CA LEU A 135 13.80 6.63 -1.08
C LEU A 135 14.70 7.21 -2.18
N SER A 136 15.94 6.75 -2.23
CA SER A 136 16.89 7.13 -3.28
C SER A 136 16.65 6.41 -4.60
N ASP A 137 15.94 5.26 -4.55
CA ASP A 137 15.60 4.44 -5.73
C ASP A 137 14.36 3.56 -5.44
N ASN A 138 13.87 2.91 -6.48
CA ASN A 138 12.67 2.07 -6.46
C ASN A 138 12.97 0.57 -6.62
N ARG A 139 14.19 0.10 -6.32
CA ARG A 139 14.58 -1.31 -6.48
C ARG A 139 13.75 -2.27 -5.64
N HIS A 140 13.25 -1.81 -4.50
CA HIS A 140 12.34 -2.58 -3.65
C HIS A 140 11.06 -3.01 -4.39
N LEU A 141 10.59 -2.27 -5.39
CA LEU A 141 9.41 -2.64 -6.19
C LEU A 141 9.64 -3.91 -7.02
N GLN A 142 10.85 -4.13 -7.49
CA GLN A 142 11.24 -5.38 -8.15
C GLN A 142 11.50 -6.48 -7.12
N PHE A 143 12.21 -6.15 -6.04
CA PHE A 143 12.66 -7.10 -5.06
C PHE A 143 11.54 -7.71 -4.21
N MET A 144 10.60 -6.91 -3.74
CA MET A 144 9.56 -7.34 -2.79
C MET A 144 8.62 -8.41 -3.35
N PRO A 145 8.11 -8.31 -4.60
CA PRO A 145 7.32 -9.38 -5.19
C PRO A 145 8.11 -10.69 -5.36
N HIS A 146 9.37 -10.61 -5.81
CA HIS A 146 10.21 -11.81 -5.92
C HIS A 146 10.51 -12.45 -4.56
N LEU A 147 10.67 -11.64 -3.51
CA LEU A 147 10.85 -12.15 -2.15
C LEU A 147 9.57 -12.83 -1.65
N ALA A 148 8.41 -12.22 -1.89
CA ALA A 148 7.13 -12.82 -1.55
C ALA A 148 6.88 -14.13 -2.33
N ASP A 149 7.22 -14.17 -3.62
CA ASP A 149 7.14 -15.36 -4.45
C ASP A 149 8.07 -16.47 -3.96
N ALA A 150 9.31 -16.13 -3.55
CA ALA A 150 10.23 -17.10 -2.96
C ALA A 150 9.64 -17.78 -1.71
N TYR A 151 9.06 -16.99 -0.80
CA TYR A 151 8.35 -17.54 0.36
C TYR A 151 7.14 -18.37 -0.04
N ALA A 152 6.42 -17.95 -1.09
CA ALA A 152 5.24 -18.65 -1.58
C ALA A 152 5.59 -20.00 -2.20
N GLN A 153 6.61 -20.05 -3.05
CA GLN A 153 7.00 -21.29 -3.74
C GLN A 153 7.68 -22.28 -2.78
N LEU A 154 8.66 -21.81 -2.01
CA LEU A 154 9.40 -22.68 -1.08
C LEU A 154 8.56 -23.13 0.12
N GLY A 155 7.60 -22.32 0.53
CA GLY A 155 6.68 -22.62 1.64
C GLY A 155 5.36 -23.27 1.20
N ASN A 156 5.17 -23.59 -0.09
CA ASN A 156 3.91 -24.12 -0.64
C ASN A 156 2.68 -23.29 -0.22
N ALA A 157 2.78 -21.98 -0.35
CA ALA A 157 1.74 -21.05 0.10
C ALA A 157 0.36 -21.39 -0.48
N VAL A 158 -0.68 -21.17 0.31
CA VAL A 158 -2.08 -21.33 -0.12
C VAL A 158 -2.60 -20.08 -0.81
N ALA A 159 -2.05 -18.91 -0.46
CA ALA A 159 -2.40 -17.62 -1.06
C ALA A 159 -1.30 -16.58 -0.79
N VAL A 160 -1.27 -15.53 -1.60
CA VAL A 160 -0.44 -14.33 -1.41
C VAL A 160 -1.33 -13.10 -1.51
N TYR A 161 -1.18 -12.18 -0.56
CA TYR A 161 -1.94 -10.94 -0.45
C TYR A 161 -1.02 -9.73 -0.46
N ASP A 162 -1.28 -8.77 -1.35
CA ASP A 162 -0.67 -7.46 -1.30
C ASP A 162 -1.51 -6.54 -0.40
N ALA A 163 -0.99 -6.20 0.75
CA ALA A 163 -1.71 -5.42 1.75
C ALA A 163 -1.88 -3.94 1.36
N VAL A 164 -1.15 -3.46 0.36
CA VAL A 164 -1.24 -2.07 -0.14
C VAL A 164 -2.32 -1.95 -1.20
N THR A 165 -2.30 -2.84 -2.21
CA THR A 165 -3.30 -2.85 -3.28
C THR A 165 -4.57 -3.62 -2.92
N GLU A 166 -4.55 -4.37 -1.81
CA GLU A 166 -5.64 -5.24 -1.34
C GLU A 166 -6.02 -6.30 -2.38
N GLN A 167 -5.02 -6.90 -3.01
CA GLN A 167 -5.20 -7.98 -3.98
C GLN A 167 -4.75 -9.31 -3.39
N LEU A 168 -5.51 -10.36 -3.64
CA LEU A 168 -5.24 -11.72 -3.18
C LEU A 168 -5.20 -12.67 -4.36
N TRP A 169 -4.17 -13.49 -4.41
CA TRP A 169 -3.93 -14.48 -5.46
C TRP A 169 -3.65 -15.85 -4.85
N THR A 170 -3.87 -16.89 -5.63
CA THR A 170 -3.26 -18.18 -5.37
C THR A 170 -1.74 -18.08 -5.56
N ARG A 171 -1.00 -19.06 -5.05
CA ARG A 171 0.45 -19.15 -5.28
C ARG A 171 0.83 -19.10 -6.75
N ASP A 172 0.13 -19.87 -7.57
CA ASP A 172 0.49 -20.03 -8.97
C ASP A 172 0.11 -18.79 -9.80
N GLU A 173 -1.02 -18.13 -9.51
CA GLU A 173 -1.38 -16.84 -10.10
C GLU A 173 -0.35 -15.76 -9.75
N PHE A 174 0.08 -15.70 -8.50
CA PHE A 174 1.07 -14.73 -8.07
C PHE A 174 2.42 -14.98 -8.73
N HIS A 175 2.86 -16.24 -8.81
CA HIS A 175 4.08 -16.62 -9.51
C HIS A 175 4.04 -16.22 -10.99
N ALA A 176 2.96 -16.52 -11.69
CA ALA A 176 2.76 -16.12 -13.07
C ALA A 176 2.77 -14.59 -13.23
N LEU A 177 2.15 -13.86 -12.30
CA LEU A 177 2.12 -12.40 -12.30
C LEU A 177 3.51 -11.81 -12.09
N VAL A 178 4.30 -12.32 -11.14
CA VAL A 178 5.69 -11.87 -10.89
C VAL A 178 6.57 -12.13 -12.10
N GLY A 179 6.41 -13.28 -12.78
CA GLY A 179 7.16 -13.67 -13.97
C GLY A 179 6.72 -13.00 -15.26
N ALA A 180 5.50 -12.41 -15.31
CA ALA A 180 4.98 -11.78 -16.52
C ALA A 180 5.82 -10.56 -16.90
N ASP A 181 6.08 -10.41 -18.21
CA ASP A 181 6.90 -9.33 -18.78
C ASP A 181 8.28 -9.17 -18.11
N ARG A 182 8.59 -10.08 -17.19
CA ARG A 182 9.86 -10.11 -16.44
C ARG A 182 10.16 -8.79 -15.70
N ASP A 183 9.14 -8.02 -15.35
CA ASP A 183 9.23 -6.76 -14.63
C ASP A 183 8.16 -6.70 -13.53
N ALA A 184 8.52 -7.12 -12.33
CA ALA A 184 7.63 -7.03 -11.19
C ALA A 184 7.43 -5.60 -10.68
N ALA A 185 8.24 -4.63 -11.14
CA ALA A 185 8.08 -3.21 -10.81
C ALA A 185 7.12 -2.46 -11.76
N ARG A 186 6.49 -3.16 -12.72
CA ARG A 186 5.54 -2.53 -13.65
C ARG A 186 4.28 -2.02 -12.92
N PRO A 187 3.66 -0.91 -13.38
CA PRO A 187 2.49 -0.35 -12.71
C PRO A 187 1.30 -1.31 -12.65
N GLU A 188 1.11 -2.17 -13.66
CA GLU A 188 0.03 -3.16 -13.73
C GLU A 188 0.07 -4.18 -12.57
N MET A 189 1.24 -4.41 -11.99
CA MET A 189 1.42 -5.23 -10.80
C MET A 189 1.35 -4.42 -9.51
N GLN A 190 1.84 -3.18 -9.54
CA GLN A 190 2.09 -2.41 -8.32
C GLN A 190 0.95 -1.45 -7.96
N VAL A 191 0.09 -1.12 -8.92
CA VAL A 191 -1.01 -0.17 -8.74
C VAL A 191 -2.33 -0.82 -9.12
N ARG A 192 -3.32 -0.66 -8.27
CA ARG A 192 -4.70 -1.06 -8.51
C ARG A 192 -5.60 0.16 -8.49
N ILE A 193 -6.58 0.21 -9.38
CA ILE A 193 -7.67 1.18 -9.31
C ILE A 193 -8.89 0.52 -8.70
N VAL A 194 -9.46 1.17 -7.70
CA VAL A 194 -10.64 0.72 -6.98
C VAL A 194 -11.79 1.69 -7.29
N TRP A 195 -12.96 1.11 -7.47
CA TRP A 195 -14.19 1.84 -7.68
C TRP A 195 -15.08 1.71 -6.44
N GLU A 196 -15.56 2.83 -5.93
CA GLU A 196 -16.54 2.87 -4.84
C GLU A 196 -17.79 3.60 -5.31
N SER A 197 -18.95 2.97 -5.14
CA SER A 197 -20.24 3.57 -5.47
C SER A 197 -21.06 3.78 -4.21
N THR A 198 -21.61 4.99 -4.05
CA THR A 198 -22.53 5.39 -2.97
C THR A 198 -23.88 5.75 -3.56
N GLY A 199 -24.58 4.78 -4.16
CA GLY A 199 -25.87 5.01 -4.79
C GLY A 199 -25.75 5.67 -6.18
N THR A 200 -26.04 6.97 -6.29
CA THR A 200 -26.02 7.71 -7.57
C THR A 200 -24.67 8.28 -7.95
N HIS A 201 -23.72 8.32 -7.03
CA HIS A 201 -22.38 8.86 -7.23
C HIS A 201 -21.33 7.80 -6.98
N SER A 202 -20.23 7.93 -7.67
CA SER A 202 -19.14 6.99 -7.64
C SER A 202 -17.80 7.71 -7.74
N GLN A 203 -16.76 7.07 -7.19
CA GLN A 203 -15.38 7.56 -7.23
C GLN A 203 -14.42 6.45 -7.61
N ALA A 204 -13.41 6.76 -8.42
CA ALA A 204 -12.28 5.90 -8.69
C ALA A 204 -11.06 6.39 -7.90
N PHE A 205 -10.29 5.48 -7.31
CA PHE A 205 -9.06 5.84 -6.61
C PHE A 205 -7.96 4.79 -6.81
N SER A 206 -6.71 5.25 -6.77
CA SER A 206 -5.55 4.38 -6.84
C SER A 206 -5.22 3.77 -5.47
N LYS A 207 -4.61 2.58 -5.50
CA LYS A 207 -3.89 1.95 -4.39
C LYS A 207 -2.56 1.46 -4.92
N GLY A 208 -1.47 1.86 -4.31
CA GLY A 208 -0.13 1.42 -4.69
C GLY A 208 0.88 2.54 -4.98
N LEU A 209 0.47 3.77 -5.21
CA LEU A 209 1.39 4.89 -5.39
C LEU A 209 2.25 5.13 -4.15
N ILE A 210 1.73 4.83 -2.97
CA ILE A 210 2.46 4.88 -1.70
C ILE A 210 3.69 3.95 -1.68
N LYS A 211 3.74 2.92 -2.50
CA LYS A 211 4.92 2.05 -2.63
C LYS A 211 6.14 2.83 -3.13
N GLN A 212 5.93 3.93 -3.85
CA GLN A 212 6.97 4.87 -4.27
C GLN A 212 7.02 6.16 -3.44
N GLY A 213 6.25 6.23 -2.36
CA GLY A 213 6.21 7.42 -1.52
C GLY A 213 5.35 8.56 -2.07
N MET A 214 4.48 8.26 -3.02
CA MET A 214 3.55 9.24 -3.58
C MET A 214 2.16 9.11 -2.94
N PRO A 215 1.40 10.21 -2.83
CA PRO A 215 0.01 10.15 -2.41
C PRO A 215 -0.83 9.40 -3.43
N GLU A 216 -1.89 8.73 -2.95
CA GLU A 216 -2.88 8.13 -3.84
C GLU A 216 -3.71 9.20 -4.54
N ILE A 217 -4.19 8.91 -5.74
CA ILE A 217 -5.07 9.79 -6.49
C ILE A 217 -6.52 9.31 -6.39
N ILE A 218 -7.45 10.24 -6.34
CA ILE A 218 -8.89 9.97 -6.26
C ILE A 218 -9.63 10.88 -7.22
N SER A 219 -10.58 10.36 -8.00
CA SER A 219 -11.44 11.19 -8.84
C SER A 219 -12.38 12.06 -7.98
N ALA A 220 -12.85 13.17 -8.52
CA ALA A 220 -14.05 13.80 -8.00
C ALA A 220 -15.24 12.83 -8.10
N GLU A 221 -16.26 13.04 -7.27
CA GLU A 221 -17.51 12.30 -7.38
C GLU A 221 -18.15 12.53 -8.77
N ALA A 222 -18.58 11.46 -9.40
CA ALA A 222 -19.21 11.51 -10.71
C ALA A 222 -20.45 10.61 -10.75
N GLN A 223 -21.29 10.84 -11.74
CA GLN A 223 -22.43 9.98 -12.02
C GLN A 223 -21.96 8.61 -12.51
N SER A 224 -22.73 7.57 -12.19
CA SER A 224 -22.33 6.18 -12.46
C SER A 224 -22.21 5.83 -13.96
N ASP A 225 -22.81 6.63 -14.85
CA ASP A 225 -22.67 6.47 -16.30
C ASP A 225 -21.27 6.83 -16.83
N LEU A 226 -20.47 7.59 -16.05
CA LEU A 226 -19.09 7.94 -16.36
C LEU A 226 -18.06 6.95 -15.82
N GLU A 227 -18.48 5.85 -15.20
CA GLU A 227 -17.61 4.87 -14.55
C GLU A 227 -16.47 4.39 -15.45
N ALA A 228 -16.77 3.87 -16.63
CA ALA A 228 -15.77 3.32 -17.54
C ALA A 228 -14.73 4.36 -17.98
N LEU A 229 -15.17 5.59 -18.24
CA LEU A 229 -14.28 6.70 -18.60
C LEU A 229 -13.35 7.05 -17.42
N LEU A 230 -13.90 7.23 -16.24
CA LEU A 230 -13.12 7.59 -15.05
C LEU A 230 -12.14 6.50 -14.66
N LEU A 231 -12.54 5.23 -14.70
CA LEU A 231 -11.64 4.11 -14.45
C LEU A 231 -10.45 4.14 -15.41
N THR A 232 -10.70 4.33 -16.70
CA THR A 232 -9.64 4.41 -17.71
C THR A 232 -8.72 5.61 -17.44
N LEU A 233 -9.27 6.80 -17.21
CA LEU A 233 -8.49 8.01 -16.98
C LEU A 233 -7.62 7.91 -15.72
N ILE A 234 -8.18 7.42 -14.61
CA ILE A 234 -7.45 7.27 -13.36
C ILE A 234 -6.39 6.17 -13.47
N THR A 235 -6.67 5.07 -14.21
CA THR A 235 -5.70 4.01 -14.49
C THR A 235 -4.50 4.56 -15.25
N GLU A 236 -4.73 5.24 -16.38
CA GLU A 236 -3.66 5.81 -17.20
C GLU A 236 -2.85 6.88 -16.46
N ALA A 237 -3.53 7.73 -15.67
CA ALA A 237 -2.87 8.71 -14.83
C ALA A 237 -1.98 8.05 -13.78
N ALA A 238 -2.53 7.09 -13.02
CA ALA A 238 -1.79 6.39 -11.97
C ALA A 238 -0.59 5.62 -12.53
N HIS A 239 -0.75 4.92 -13.65
CA HIS A 239 0.33 4.21 -14.33
C HIS A 239 1.40 5.17 -14.86
N THR A 240 1.02 6.30 -15.43
CA THR A 240 1.97 7.32 -15.91
C THR A 240 2.76 7.93 -14.75
N ILE A 241 2.09 8.31 -13.67
CA ILE A 241 2.71 8.81 -12.44
C ILE A 241 3.68 7.78 -11.89
N PHE A 242 3.25 6.51 -11.80
CA PHE A 242 4.06 5.42 -11.28
C PHE A 242 5.31 5.15 -12.14
N ARG A 243 5.19 5.09 -13.48
CA ARG A 243 6.33 4.90 -14.40
C ARG A 243 7.33 6.05 -14.30
N ARG A 244 6.85 7.27 -14.16
CA ARG A 244 7.70 8.48 -14.04
C ARG A 244 8.35 8.58 -12.67
N GLY A 245 7.74 8.02 -11.61
CA GLY A 245 8.22 8.12 -10.24
C GLY A 245 8.04 9.51 -9.62
N SER A 246 7.18 10.34 -10.20
CA SER A 246 6.87 11.70 -9.72
C SER A 246 5.48 12.13 -10.14
N MET A 247 4.88 13.01 -9.36
CA MET A 247 3.53 13.53 -9.57
C MET A 247 3.62 15.01 -9.94
N GLN A 248 2.94 15.42 -11.00
CA GLN A 248 2.80 16.81 -11.40
C GLN A 248 1.44 17.35 -10.93
N ASP A 249 1.29 18.68 -10.88
CA ASP A 249 0.01 19.28 -10.51
C ASP A 249 -1.03 19.19 -11.65
N VAL A 250 -0.54 19.01 -12.87
CA VAL A 250 -1.37 18.81 -14.06
C VAL A 250 -0.82 17.63 -14.85
N GLU A 251 -1.66 16.63 -15.08
CA GLU A 251 -1.37 15.46 -15.90
C GLU A 251 -2.23 15.50 -17.16
N ARG A 252 -1.69 15.04 -18.29
CA ARG A 252 -2.44 14.91 -19.54
C ARG A 252 -2.53 13.45 -19.93
N VAL A 253 -3.76 13.01 -20.19
CA VAL A 253 -4.08 11.61 -20.50
C VAL A 253 -4.89 11.57 -21.80
N ALA A 254 -4.44 10.76 -22.74
CA ALA A 254 -5.20 10.43 -23.94
C ALA A 254 -6.11 9.23 -23.68
N CYS A 255 -7.39 9.37 -23.97
CA CYS A 255 -8.38 8.33 -23.73
C CYS A 255 -9.50 8.40 -24.77
N TYR A 256 -9.84 7.29 -25.42
CA TYR A 256 -10.89 7.20 -26.46
C TYR A 256 -10.78 8.22 -27.59
N GLY A 257 -9.58 8.59 -27.99
CA GLY A 257 -9.33 9.59 -29.04
C GLY A 257 -9.37 11.06 -28.60
N ASP A 258 -9.70 11.31 -27.35
CA ASP A 258 -9.68 12.62 -26.72
C ASP A 258 -8.46 12.80 -25.82
N THR A 259 -8.12 14.06 -25.54
CA THR A 259 -7.13 14.41 -24.54
C THR A 259 -7.83 15.04 -23.33
N PHE A 260 -7.48 14.57 -22.15
CA PHE A 260 -7.99 15.08 -20.88
C PHE A 260 -6.86 15.71 -20.07
N GLU A 261 -7.15 16.83 -19.46
CA GLU A 261 -6.28 17.44 -18.46
C GLU A 261 -6.82 17.12 -17.06
N LEU A 262 -5.94 16.55 -16.25
CA LEU A 262 -6.22 16.14 -14.89
C LEU A 262 -5.49 17.10 -13.96
N THR A 263 -6.21 18.00 -13.31
CA THR A 263 -5.64 18.92 -12.32
C THR A 263 -5.70 18.28 -10.94
N LEU A 264 -4.53 18.10 -10.32
CA LEU A 264 -4.39 17.49 -9.00
C LEU A 264 -4.43 18.57 -7.92
N GLN A 265 -5.39 18.47 -7.01
CA GLN A 265 -5.47 19.35 -5.85
C GLN A 265 -4.33 19.06 -4.85
N PRO A 266 -4.05 20.00 -3.92
CA PRO A 266 -3.10 19.77 -2.84
C PRO A 266 -3.43 18.50 -2.04
N GLU A 267 -2.39 17.80 -1.59
CA GLU A 267 -2.51 16.57 -0.81
C GLU A 267 -3.27 16.78 0.50
N ARG A 268 -4.23 15.88 0.76
CA ARG A 268 -4.92 15.77 2.04
C ARG A 268 -4.98 14.30 2.44
N ASP A 269 -4.53 13.98 3.65
CA ASP A 269 -4.56 12.63 4.23
C ASP A 269 -3.96 11.53 3.33
N GLY A 270 -2.91 11.84 2.57
CA GLY A 270 -2.25 10.90 1.66
C GLY A 270 -2.94 10.71 0.34
N LYS A 271 -3.90 11.56 -0.01
CA LYS A 271 -4.64 11.52 -1.27
C LYS A 271 -4.63 12.88 -1.96
N ARG A 272 -4.63 12.87 -3.28
CA ARG A 272 -4.85 14.07 -4.10
C ARG A 272 -6.11 13.89 -4.96
N VAL A 273 -7.03 14.81 -4.84
CA VAL A 273 -8.26 14.80 -5.65
C VAL A 273 -7.94 15.29 -7.06
N ILE A 274 -8.44 14.57 -8.05
CA ILE A 274 -8.31 14.91 -9.46
C ILE A 274 -9.60 15.56 -9.97
N ASN A 275 -9.46 16.72 -10.57
CA ASN A 275 -10.48 17.32 -11.41
C ASN A 275 -10.14 17.05 -12.88
N VAL A 276 -11.09 16.53 -13.62
CA VAL A 276 -10.93 16.14 -15.02
C VAL A 276 -11.56 17.21 -15.91
N VAL A 277 -10.79 17.71 -16.88
CA VAL A 277 -11.26 18.62 -17.93
C VAL A 277 -10.90 18.02 -19.28
N ARG A 278 -11.89 17.87 -20.16
CA ARG A 278 -11.66 17.49 -21.56
C ARG A 278 -11.07 18.67 -22.31
N ILE A 279 -9.90 18.47 -22.92
CA ILE A 279 -9.31 19.44 -23.82
C ILE A 279 -9.84 19.09 -25.23
N GLN A 280 -10.57 20.00 -25.86
CA GLN A 280 -10.92 19.83 -27.27
C GLN A 280 -9.63 19.86 -28.10
N ALA A 281 -9.41 18.86 -28.96
CA ALA A 281 -8.37 18.92 -29.97
C ALA A 281 -8.65 20.13 -30.88
N THR A 282 -7.74 21.07 -30.91
CA THR A 282 -7.76 22.22 -31.85
C THR A 282 -7.31 21.74 -33.23
#